data_d8679550cde0615051b0ae95fbe108d6
#
_entry.id   d8679550cde0615051b0ae95fbe108d6
#
_cell.length_a   1.000
_cell.length_b   1.000
_cell.length_c   1.000
_cell.angle_alpha   90.00
_cell.angle_beta   90.00
_cell.angle_gamma   90.00
#
_symmetry.space_group_name_H-M   'P 1'
#
loop_
_entity.id
_entity.type
_entity.pdbx_description
1 polymer ?
#
loop_
_entity_poly.entity_id
_entity_poly.type
_entity_poly.pdbx_seq_one_letter_code
_entity_poly.pdbx_strand_id
1 'polypeptide(L)'
;MAYLFSSESVSEGHPDKVADQISDALLDQFLAYDNSSRCAIETFNTTGQVIIMGEVRSKEYIDIPAITRKTINNIGYTKAEYQFDGNSCGILSAIHEQSSDINRGVDRADEDNQGAGDQGMMFGYACNETANYMPVTLDLANLLMTTLANIRKEGKVMTYLRPDSKSQVTVEYSDDNIPQRIDTIVVSTQHDDFIKPANDSVEAQLKADEAMLAKIREDVLNILIPRVKAQIDSDKVLALFNDGIKYFVNPTGK
;
A
#
# COMPACT_ATOMS: atom_id res chain seq x y z
N MET A 1 12.89 -29.12 11.41
CA MET A 1 13.43 -28.70 10.09
C MET A 1 13.23 -27.21 9.94
N ALA A 2 14.23 -26.46 9.52
CA ALA A 2 14.03 -25.05 9.19
C ALA A 2 13.01 -24.90 8.05
N TYR A 3 12.21 -23.84 8.06
CA TYR A 3 11.22 -23.55 7.04
C TYR A 3 11.28 -22.07 6.62
N LEU A 4 10.79 -21.78 5.41
CA LEU A 4 10.70 -20.43 4.88
C LEU A 4 9.26 -19.90 5.05
N PHE A 5 9.14 -18.65 5.48
CA PHE A 5 7.87 -17.94 5.55
C PHE A 5 8.01 -16.57 4.89
N SER A 6 6.99 -16.17 4.13
CA SER A 6 6.98 -14.93 3.36
C SER A 6 5.78 -14.07 3.72
N SER A 7 5.99 -12.75 3.73
CA SER A 7 4.92 -11.75 3.77
C SER A 7 5.14 -10.71 2.68
N GLU A 8 4.04 -10.15 2.20
CA GLU A 8 4.03 -9.11 1.18
C GLU A 8 3.45 -7.81 1.73
N SER A 9 3.83 -6.70 1.12
CA SER A 9 3.21 -5.39 1.35
C SER A 9 3.11 -4.62 0.04
N VAL A 10 2.13 -3.74 -0.03
CA VAL A 10 1.93 -2.82 -1.14
C VAL A 10 2.06 -1.38 -0.67
N SER A 11 2.54 -0.51 -1.56
CA SER A 11 2.67 0.92 -1.28
C SER A 11 1.31 1.64 -1.32
N GLU A 12 1.30 2.88 -0.87
CA GLU A 12 0.12 3.75 -0.90
C GLU A 12 -0.47 3.96 -2.31
N GLY A 13 0.33 3.78 -3.36
CA GLY A 13 -0.11 3.91 -4.75
C GLY A 13 -0.55 2.62 -5.42
N HIS A 14 -0.48 1.48 -4.74
CA HIS A 14 -1.05 0.24 -5.28
C HIS A 14 -2.58 0.36 -5.39
N PRO A 15 -3.21 -0.15 -6.47
CA PRO A 15 -4.67 -0.01 -6.65
C PRO A 15 -5.51 -0.39 -5.43
N ASP A 16 -5.23 -1.52 -4.79
CA ASP A 16 -5.96 -1.95 -3.59
C ASP A 16 -5.82 -0.93 -2.45
N LYS A 17 -4.60 -0.40 -2.23
CA LYS A 17 -4.34 0.58 -1.19
C LYS A 17 -4.93 1.96 -1.53
N VAL A 18 -4.99 2.32 -2.80
CA VAL A 18 -5.70 3.53 -3.26
C VAL A 18 -7.19 3.42 -2.96
N ALA A 19 -7.79 2.25 -3.22
CA ALA A 19 -9.21 2.00 -2.91
C ALA A 19 -9.48 2.11 -1.41
N ASP A 20 -8.68 1.45 -0.57
CA ASP A 20 -8.76 1.54 0.89
C ASP A 20 -8.69 3.00 1.37
N GLN A 21 -7.67 3.75 0.92
CA GLN A 21 -7.47 5.14 1.35
C GLN A 21 -8.62 6.07 0.93
N ILE A 22 -9.25 5.82 -0.22
CA ILE A 22 -10.42 6.60 -0.64
C ILE A 22 -11.61 6.26 0.26
N SER A 23 -11.89 4.98 0.51
CA SER A 23 -12.99 4.56 1.38
C SER A 23 -12.80 5.10 2.81
N ASP A 24 -11.59 5.00 3.36
CA ASP A 24 -11.24 5.53 4.68
C ASP A 24 -11.38 7.07 4.74
N ALA A 25 -10.91 7.79 3.73
CA ALA A 25 -11.03 9.26 3.69
C ALA A 25 -12.49 9.74 3.64
N LEU A 26 -13.36 8.99 2.96
CA LEU A 26 -14.80 9.26 2.93
C LEU A 26 -15.44 8.96 4.29
N LEU A 27 -15.12 7.83 4.92
CA LEU A 27 -15.57 7.48 6.26
C LEU A 27 -15.15 8.54 7.28
N ASP A 28 -13.87 8.92 7.28
CA ASP A 28 -13.32 9.96 8.16
C ASP A 28 -14.07 11.27 8.02
N GLN A 29 -14.41 11.66 6.79
CA GLN A 29 -15.12 12.92 6.54
C GLN A 29 -16.56 12.85 7.04
N PHE A 30 -17.28 11.75 6.88
CA PHE A 30 -18.60 11.58 7.46
C PHE A 30 -18.56 11.65 8.99
N LEU A 31 -17.65 10.91 9.61
CA LEU A 31 -17.49 10.88 11.07
C LEU A 31 -17.05 12.22 11.67
N ALA A 32 -16.28 13.02 10.92
CA ALA A 32 -15.85 14.35 11.36
C ALA A 32 -17.03 15.33 11.55
N TYR A 33 -18.09 15.18 10.78
CA TYR A 33 -19.28 16.04 10.85
C TYR A 33 -20.44 15.40 11.63
N ASP A 34 -20.61 14.09 11.53
CA ASP A 34 -21.61 13.32 12.28
C ASP A 34 -20.99 12.02 12.79
N ASN A 35 -20.61 12.01 14.07
CA ASN A 35 -20.01 10.84 14.73
C ASN A 35 -20.96 9.63 14.85
N SER A 36 -22.25 9.81 14.55
CA SER A 36 -23.23 8.73 14.47
C SER A 36 -23.40 8.16 13.06
N SER A 37 -22.61 8.64 12.08
CA SER A 37 -22.65 8.15 10.71
C SER A 37 -22.33 6.66 10.64
N ARG A 38 -23.01 5.97 9.72
CA ARG A 38 -22.76 4.57 9.37
C ARG A 38 -22.48 4.48 7.89
N CYS A 39 -21.34 3.96 7.55
CA CYS A 39 -20.83 3.91 6.19
C CYS A 39 -20.44 2.49 5.82
N ALA A 40 -20.98 2.00 4.72
CA ALA A 40 -20.54 0.79 4.03
C ALA A 40 -20.16 1.23 2.62
N ILE A 41 -18.94 1.76 2.47
CA ILE A 41 -18.45 2.37 1.22
C ILE A 41 -17.36 1.48 0.64
N GLU A 42 -17.60 1.02 -0.59
CA GLU A 42 -16.67 0.27 -1.38
C GLU A 42 -16.12 1.14 -2.51
N THR A 43 -14.82 1.07 -2.74
CA THR A 43 -14.15 1.79 -3.81
C THR A 43 -13.49 0.81 -4.78
N PHE A 44 -13.70 1.06 -6.05
CA PHE A 44 -13.03 0.36 -7.13
C PHE A 44 -12.30 1.37 -8.02
N ASN A 45 -11.04 1.12 -8.36
CA ASN A 45 -10.25 1.99 -9.21
C ASN A 45 -9.50 1.21 -10.29
N THR A 46 -9.34 1.84 -11.43
CA THR A 46 -8.61 1.34 -12.59
C THR A 46 -8.03 2.52 -13.37
N THR A 47 -7.34 2.26 -14.47
CA THR A 47 -6.80 3.30 -15.36
C THR A 47 -7.86 4.36 -15.68
N GLY A 48 -7.61 5.59 -15.29
CA GLY A 48 -8.43 6.76 -15.59
C GLY A 48 -9.78 6.84 -14.88
N GLN A 49 -10.13 5.90 -13.97
CA GLN A 49 -11.46 5.88 -13.35
C GLN A 49 -11.48 5.38 -11.92
N VAL A 50 -12.38 5.97 -11.13
CA VAL A 50 -12.77 5.52 -9.78
C VAL A 50 -14.27 5.36 -9.73
N ILE A 51 -14.74 4.26 -9.15
CA ILE A 51 -16.15 3.99 -8.88
C ILE A 51 -16.30 3.81 -7.37
N ILE A 52 -17.22 4.56 -6.77
CA ILE A 52 -17.50 4.54 -5.34
C ILE A 52 -18.97 4.14 -5.18
N MET A 53 -19.22 3.08 -4.42
CA MET A 53 -20.56 2.55 -4.25
C MET A 53 -20.80 2.14 -2.80
N GLY A 54 -22.05 1.96 -2.43
CA GLY A 54 -22.42 1.47 -1.11
C GLY A 54 -23.57 2.23 -0.49
N GLU A 55 -23.67 2.13 0.83
CA GLU A 55 -24.76 2.69 1.62
C GLU A 55 -24.19 3.57 2.73
N VAL A 56 -24.83 4.71 2.96
CA VAL A 56 -24.48 5.64 4.04
C VAL A 56 -25.74 6.10 4.77
N ARG A 57 -25.64 6.14 6.09
CA ARG A 57 -26.59 6.85 6.94
C ARG A 57 -25.84 7.95 7.69
N SER A 58 -26.10 9.17 7.34
CA SER A 58 -25.53 10.36 7.97
C SER A 58 -26.52 11.51 7.91
N LYS A 59 -26.39 12.48 8.81
CA LYS A 59 -27.14 13.74 8.78
C LYS A 59 -26.50 14.77 7.86
N GLU A 60 -25.27 14.49 7.40
CA GLU A 60 -24.44 15.45 6.68
C GLU A 60 -24.19 15.00 5.22
N TYR A 61 -23.99 16.00 4.38
CA TYR A 61 -23.56 15.82 3.00
C TYR A 61 -22.06 16.11 2.87
N ILE A 62 -21.35 15.28 2.13
CA ILE A 62 -19.93 15.50 1.79
C ILE A 62 -19.72 15.53 0.27
N ASP A 63 -18.73 16.28 -0.17
CA ASP A 63 -18.31 16.31 -1.58
C ASP A 63 -17.39 15.11 -1.89
N ILE A 64 -18.01 13.99 -2.24
CA ILE A 64 -17.31 12.73 -2.54
C ILE A 64 -16.24 12.91 -3.64
N PRO A 65 -16.53 13.53 -4.79
CA PRO A 65 -15.51 13.79 -5.81
C PRO A 65 -14.31 14.61 -5.30
N ALA A 66 -14.55 15.66 -4.53
CA ALA A 66 -13.47 16.52 -4.02
C ALA A 66 -12.54 15.76 -3.06
N ILE A 67 -13.11 14.97 -2.14
CA ILE A 67 -12.35 14.15 -1.18
C ILE A 67 -11.54 13.09 -1.93
N THR A 68 -12.16 12.39 -2.87
CA THR A 68 -11.52 11.38 -3.70
C THR A 68 -10.31 11.95 -4.46
N ARG A 69 -10.49 13.09 -5.13
CA ARG A 69 -9.40 13.78 -5.85
C ARG A 69 -8.26 14.20 -4.92
N LYS A 70 -8.60 14.73 -3.76
CA LYS A 70 -7.61 15.11 -2.74
C LYS A 70 -6.79 13.90 -2.28
N THR A 71 -7.43 12.77 -2.04
CA THR A 71 -6.76 11.52 -1.63
C THR A 71 -5.80 11.02 -2.71
N ILE A 72 -6.25 10.95 -3.97
CA ILE A 72 -5.44 10.53 -5.11
C ILE A 72 -4.21 11.45 -5.28
N ASN A 73 -4.41 12.76 -5.19
CA ASN A 73 -3.32 13.73 -5.29
C ASN A 73 -2.31 13.60 -4.12
N ASN A 74 -2.78 13.36 -2.89
CA ASN A 74 -1.92 13.16 -1.72
C ASN A 74 -1.06 11.90 -1.82
N ILE A 75 -1.59 10.85 -2.44
CA ILE A 75 -0.83 9.63 -2.77
C ILE A 75 0.29 9.96 -3.76
N GLY A 76 0.08 10.90 -4.68
CA GLY A 76 1.07 11.34 -5.65
C GLY A 76 0.72 11.05 -7.11
N TYR A 77 -0.50 10.63 -7.39
CA TYR A 77 -1.03 10.53 -8.75
C TYR A 77 -1.49 11.91 -9.22
N THR A 78 -0.53 12.72 -9.66
CA THR A 78 -0.72 14.14 -10.01
C THR A 78 -0.44 14.45 -11.48
N LYS A 79 -0.04 13.44 -12.28
CA LYS A 79 0.36 13.61 -13.68
C LYS A 79 -0.49 12.73 -14.58
N ALA A 80 -1.03 13.32 -15.66
CA ALA A 80 -1.85 12.61 -16.65
C ALA A 80 -1.09 11.45 -17.34
N GLU A 81 0.22 11.55 -17.47
CA GLU A 81 1.08 10.50 -18.04
C GLU A 81 1.12 9.21 -17.22
N TYR A 82 0.66 9.25 -15.97
CA TYR A 82 0.45 8.04 -15.17
C TYR A 82 -0.83 7.28 -15.55
N GLN A 83 -1.63 7.85 -16.48
CA GLN A 83 -2.93 7.32 -16.92
C GLN A 83 -3.95 7.15 -15.77
N PHE A 84 -3.64 7.74 -14.64
CA PHE A 84 -4.48 7.86 -13.45
C PHE A 84 -3.97 9.06 -12.65
N ASP A 85 -4.78 10.10 -12.51
CA ASP A 85 -4.42 11.28 -11.73
C ASP A 85 -5.66 11.92 -11.10
N GLY A 86 -5.48 12.57 -9.96
CA GLY A 86 -6.56 13.11 -9.16
C GLY A 86 -7.33 14.26 -9.82
N ASN A 87 -6.77 14.92 -10.85
CA ASN A 87 -7.40 16.07 -11.50
C ASN A 87 -8.25 15.66 -12.70
N SER A 88 -7.87 14.60 -13.44
CA SER A 88 -8.49 14.22 -14.70
C SER A 88 -9.23 12.87 -14.69
N CYS A 89 -8.99 11.98 -13.72
CA CYS A 89 -9.70 10.71 -13.66
C CYS A 89 -11.22 10.90 -13.54
N GLY A 90 -11.98 10.00 -14.17
CA GLY A 90 -13.43 9.92 -13.99
C GLY A 90 -13.76 9.45 -12.56
N ILE A 91 -14.73 10.10 -11.90
CA ILE A 91 -15.24 9.65 -10.61
C ILE A 91 -16.75 9.43 -10.75
N LEU A 92 -17.18 8.21 -10.47
CA LEU A 92 -18.58 7.81 -10.49
C LEU A 92 -18.98 7.43 -9.06
N SER A 93 -20.04 8.05 -8.55
CA SER A 93 -20.59 7.73 -7.24
C SER A 93 -21.98 7.10 -7.38
N ALA A 94 -22.15 5.96 -6.72
CA ALA A 94 -23.39 5.21 -6.60
C ALA A 94 -23.64 4.87 -5.11
N ILE A 95 -23.65 5.90 -4.26
CA ILE A 95 -23.95 5.78 -2.83
C ILE A 95 -25.43 6.02 -2.63
N HIS A 96 -26.07 5.15 -1.85
CA HIS A 96 -27.47 5.19 -1.48
C HIS A 96 -27.63 5.35 0.04
N GLU A 97 -28.85 5.71 0.49
CA GLU A 97 -29.20 5.65 1.90
C GLU A 97 -29.23 4.19 2.38
N GLN A 98 -28.78 3.97 3.62
CA GLN A 98 -28.82 2.65 4.25
C GLN A 98 -30.26 2.12 4.32
N SER A 99 -30.43 0.85 3.99
CA SER A 99 -31.73 0.16 4.03
C SER A 99 -32.40 0.27 5.40
N SER A 100 -33.70 0.59 5.42
CA SER A 100 -34.51 0.66 6.65
C SER A 100 -34.57 -0.65 7.42
N ASP A 101 -34.42 -1.79 6.73
CA ASP A 101 -34.46 -3.12 7.35
C ASP A 101 -33.17 -3.42 8.12
N ILE A 102 -32.01 -3.00 7.61
CA ILE A 102 -30.74 -3.06 8.32
C ILE A 102 -30.79 -2.14 9.57
N ASN A 103 -31.35 -0.95 9.43
CA ASN A 103 -31.48 -0.01 10.55
C ASN A 103 -32.26 -0.60 11.74
N ARG A 104 -33.33 -1.38 11.50
CA ARG A 104 -34.08 -2.03 12.59
C ARG A 104 -33.27 -3.01 13.40
N GLY A 105 -32.29 -3.68 12.77
CA GLY A 105 -31.39 -4.62 13.45
C GLY A 105 -30.31 -3.95 14.27
N VAL A 106 -29.92 -2.73 13.90
CA VAL A 106 -28.79 -1.99 14.46
C VAL A 106 -29.24 -0.95 15.47
N ASP A 107 -30.32 -0.18 15.16
CA ASP A 107 -30.82 0.88 16.04
C ASP A 107 -31.57 0.30 17.24
N ARG A 108 -31.09 0.57 18.43
CA ARG A 108 -31.73 0.22 19.69
C ARG A 108 -31.87 1.49 20.56
N ALA A 109 -32.84 1.48 21.46
CA ALA A 109 -33.09 2.61 22.36
C ALA A 109 -31.93 2.88 23.34
N ASP A 110 -31.08 1.90 23.58
CA ASP A 110 -29.91 1.95 24.44
C ASP A 110 -28.66 1.89 23.58
N GLU A 111 -27.84 2.94 23.61
CA GLU A 111 -26.59 3.05 22.85
C GLU A 111 -25.57 1.96 23.20
N ASP A 112 -25.56 1.49 24.44
CA ASP A 112 -24.68 0.42 24.91
C ASP A 112 -25.06 -0.96 24.33
N ASN A 113 -26.27 -1.09 23.81
CA ASN A 113 -26.81 -2.32 23.21
C ASN A 113 -27.00 -2.23 21.71
N GLN A 114 -26.25 -1.36 21.01
CA GLN A 114 -26.28 -1.27 19.55
C GLN A 114 -25.97 -2.62 18.89
N GLY A 115 -26.72 -2.97 17.84
CA GLY A 115 -26.45 -4.15 17.02
C GLY A 115 -25.31 -3.88 16.04
N ALA A 116 -24.67 -4.95 15.54
CA ALA A 116 -23.75 -4.86 14.43
C ALA A 116 -24.51 -4.77 13.09
N GLY A 117 -23.94 -4.06 12.12
CA GLY A 117 -24.52 -3.96 10.77
C GLY A 117 -24.43 -5.25 9.97
N ASP A 118 -23.53 -6.17 10.38
CA ASP A 118 -23.34 -7.49 9.76
C ASP A 118 -22.87 -8.50 10.81
N GLN A 119 -22.95 -9.77 10.48
CA GLN A 119 -22.32 -10.84 11.24
C GLN A 119 -20.82 -10.85 10.99
N GLY A 120 -20.02 -11.33 11.96
CA GLY A 120 -18.59 -11.39 11.79
C GLY A 120 -17.93 -12.43 12.69
N MET A 121 -16.79 -12.93 12.23
CA MET A 121 -15.86 -13.74 13.00
C MET A 121 -14.45 -13.19 12.79
N MET A 122 -13.75 -12.87 13.87
CA MET A 122 -12.44 -12.25 13.84
C MET A 122 -11.38 -13.21 14.38
N PHE A 123 -10.20 -13.16 13.76
CA PHE A 123 -9.00 -13.83 14.23
C PHE A 123 -7.93 -12.79 14.55
N GLY A 124 -7.24 -12.98 15.66
CA GLY A 124 -6.11 -12.16 16.05
C GLY A 124 -4.83 -12.99 16.13
N TYR A 125 -3.71 -12.39 15.74
CA TYR A 125 -2.39 -12.98 15.89
C TYR A 125 -1.39 -11.92 16.33
N ALA A 126 -0.54 -12.28 17.29
CA ALA A 126 0.57 -11.46 17.76
C ALA A 126 1.75 -12.35 18.11
N CYS A 127 2.96 -11.86 17.90
CA CYS A 127 4.20 -12.53 18.27
C CYS A 127 5.19 -11.53 18.87
N ASN A 128 6.30 -12.02 19.43
CA ASN A 128 7.33 -11.17 20.05
C ASN A 128 8.58 -10.99 19.18
N GLU A 129 8.43 -11.12 17.87
CA GLU A 129 9.53 -10.97 16.92
C GLU A 129 9.96 -9.51 16.75
N THR A 130 9.00 -8.58 16.86
CA THR A 130 9.18 -7.14 16.73
C THR A 130 8.56 -6.39 17.90
N ALA A 131 8.94 -5.13 18.10
CA ALA A 131 8.44 -4.30 19.22
C ALA A 131 6.93 -4.00 19.12
N ASN A 132 6.36 -4.02 17.91
CA ASN A 132 4.93 -3.81 17.66
C ASN A 132 4.11 -5.11 17.64
N TYR A 133 4.71 -6.23 18.07
CA TYR A 133 4.11 -7.57 18.10
C TYR A 133 3.69 -8.13 16.75
N MET A 134 4.24 -7.61 15.67
CA MET A 134 4.00 -8.10 14.31
C MET A 134 5.05 -9.13 13.90
N PRO A 135 4.70 -10.10 13.02
CA PRO A 135 5.69 -10.97 12.40
C PRO A 135 6.76 -10.16 11.67
N VAL A 136 8.03 -10.51 11.85
CA VAL A 136 9.15 -9.76 11.26
C VAL A 136 9.10 -9.70 9.74
N THR A 137 8.57 -10.73 9.08
CA THR A 137 8.37 -10.74 7.62
C THR A 137 7.43 -9.63 7.16
N LEU A 138 6.31 -9.44 7.85
CA LEU A 138 5.31 -8.42 7.53
C LEU A 138 5.80 -7.03 7.90
N ASP A 139 6.40 -6.89 9.07
CA ASP A 139 6.94 -5.61 9.56
C ASP A 139 8.01 -5.06 8.60
N LEU A 140 8.95 -5.90 8.19
CA LEU A 140 9.98 -5.51 7.20
C LEU A 140 9.40 -5.21 5.82
N ALA A 141 8.40 -5.98 5.36
CA ALA A 141 7.73 -5.69 4.09
C ALA A 141 7.03 -4.33 4.13
N ASN A 142 6.33 -4.00 5.21
CA ASN A 142 5.70 -2.69 5.40
C ASN A 142 6.74 -1.57 5.48
N LEU A 143 7.83 -1.78 6.22
CA LEU A 143 8.90 -0.79 6.38
C LEU A 143 9.59 -0.47 5.05
N LEU A 144 9.81 -1.48 4.18
CA LEU A 144 10.32 -1.28 2.82
C LEU A 144 9.42 -0.34 2.03
N MET A 145 8.09 -0.57 2.03
CA MET A 145 7.14 0.23 1.27
C MET A 145 6.98 1.64 1.82
N THR A 146 6.92 1.80 3.12
CA THR A 146 6.85 3.13 3.77
C THR A 146 8.12 3.94 3.48
N THR A 147 9.29 3.30 3.58
CA THR A 147 10.57 3.97 3.30
C THR A 147 10.67 4.36 1.82
N LEU A 148 10.24 3.50 0.90
CA LEU A 148 10.25 3.80 -0.54
C LEU A 148 9.30 4.97 -0.88
N ALA A 149 8.10 4.99 -0.28
CA ALA A 149 7.14 6.09 -0.43
C ALA A 149 7.71 7.42 0.09
N ASN A 150 8.41 7.41 1.24
CA ASN A 150 9.07 8.57 1.80
C ASN A 150 10.19 9.08 0.87
N ILE A 151 11.03 8.19 0.34
CA ILE A 151 12.08 8.53 -0.64
C ILE A 151 11.46 9.22 -1.86
N ARG A 152 10.36 8.68 -2.41
CA ARG A 152 9.64 9.26 -3.53
C ARG A 152 9.10 10.67 -3.19
N LYS A 153 8.47 10.83 -2.03
CA LYS A 153 7.91 12.12 -1.58
C LYS A 153 8.98 13.17 -1.27
N GLU A 154 10.15 12.76 -0.80
CA GLU A 154 11.30 13.66 -0.63
C GLU A 154 11.77 14.28 -1.96
N GLY A 155 11.65 13.56 -3.07
CA GLY A 155 12.01 14.02 -4.41
C GLY A 155 13.51 14.37 -4.60
N LYS A 156 14.39 13.80 -3.76
CA LYS A 156 15.83 14.11 -3.77
C LYS A 156 16.69 13.03 -4.43
N VAL A 157 16.33 11.77 -4.20
CA VAL A 157 16.98 10.60 -4.76
C VAL A 157 15.91 9.69 -5.33
N MET A 158 16.27 8.77 -6.25
CA MET A 158 15.31 7.89 -6.93
C MET A 158 14.10 8.67 -7.49
N THR A 159 14.34 9.82 -8.11
CA THR A 159 13.30 10.76 -8.56
C THR A 159 12.40 10.22 -9.67
N TYR A 160 12.76 9.09 -10.22
CA TYR A 160 12.00 8.34 -11.23
C TYR A 160 10.86 7.49 -10.65
N LEU A 161 10.78 7.35 -9.30
CA LEU A 161 9.74 6.53 -8.66
C LEU A 161 8.34 7.07 -8.90
N ARG A 162 7.41 6.17 -9.23
CA ARG A 162 5.97 6.41 -9.25
C ARG A 162 5.30 5.84 -7.99
N PRO A 163 4.02 6.15 -7.75
CA PRO A 163 3.37 5.79 -6.48
C PRO A 163 3.21 4.29 -6.22
N ASP A 164 3.06 3.46 -7.26
CA ASP A 164 2.82 2.01 -7.09
C ASP A 164 4.12 1.24 -6.86
N SER A 165 4.12 0.39 -5.85
CA SER A 165 5.19 -0.56 -5.58
C SER A 165 4.72 -1.71 -4.67
N LYS A 166 5.50 -2.80 -4.70
CA LYS A 166 5.30 -3.99 -3.87
C LYS A 166 6.60 -4.45 -3.26
N SER A 167 6.53 -5.07 -2.09
CA SER A 167 7.64 -5.78 -1.47
C SER A 167 7.21 -7.16 -1.00
N GLN A 168 8.17 -8.08 -0.97
CA GLN A 168 8.05 -9.37 -0.30
C GLN A 168 9.31 -9.61 0.50
N VAL A 169 9.17 -10.09 1.72
CA VAL A 169 10.27 -10.52 2.58
C VAL A 169 10.07 -11.97 2.95
N THR A 170 11.07 -12.80 2.69
CA THR A 170 11.12 -14.21 3.07
C THR A 170 12.17 -14.41 4.13
N VAL A 171 11.79 -15.01 5.25
CA VAL A 171 12.66 -15.31 6.39
C VAL A 171 12.70 -16.82 6.61
N GLU A 172 13.87 -17.32 6.92
CA GLU A 172 14.07 -18.69 7.41
C GLU A 172 13.86 -18.74 8.91
N TYR A 173 13.03 -19.68 9.33
CA TYR A 173 12.70 -19.94 10.74
C TYR A 173 13.24 -21.28 11.19
N SER A 174 13.62 -21.38 12.46
CA SER A 174 13.90 -22.65 13.12
C SER A 174 12.64 -23.46 13.41
N ASP A 175 12.79 -24.70 13.84
CA ASP A 175 11.66 -25.55 14.32
C ASP A 175 10.89 -24.93 15.49
N ASP A 176 11.53 -24.06 16.27
CA ASP A 176 10.94 -23.35 17.41
C ASP A 176 10.29 -22.02 16.99
N ASN A 177 10.08 -21.80 15.69
CA ASN A 177 9.50 -20.57 15.12
C ASN A 177 10.33 -19.30 15.42
N ILE A 178 11.65 -19.43 15.51
CA ILE A 178 12.55 -18.29 15.74
C ILE A 178 13.14 -17.85 14.40
N PRO A 179 13.02 -16.54 14.00
CA PRO A 179 13.65 -16.03 12.79
C PRO A 179 15.17 -16.20 12.85
N GLN A 180 15.77 -16.73 11.78
CA GLN A 180 17.21 -17.01 11.71
C GLN A 180 17.95 -16.06 10.76
N ARG A 181 17.40 -15.84 9.56
CA ARG A 181 17.97 -14.96 8.54
C ARG A 181 16.91 -14.55 7.53
N ILE A 182 17.11 -13.44 6.90
CA ILE A 182 16.38 -13.06 5.69
C ILE A 182 16.97 -13.89 4.53
N ASP A 183 16.12 -14.65 3.85
CA ASP A 183 16.52 -15.42 2.65
C ASP A 183 16.38 -14.58 1.38
N THR A 184 15.24 -13.89 1.25
CA THR A 184 14.90 -13.17 0.02
C THR A 184 14.18 -11.86 0.32
N ILE A 185 14.54 -10.82 -0.42
CA ILE A 185 13.80 -9.57 -0.51
C ILE A 185 13.46 -9.31 -1.98
N VAL A 186 12.16 -9.12 -2.26
CA VAL A 186 11.67 -8.70 -3.58
C VAL A 186 11.15 -7.27 -3.45
N VAL A 187 11.52 -6.40 -4.38
CA VAL A 187 10.98 -5.04 -4.53
C VAL A 187 10.59 -4.83 -5.98
N SER A 188 9.32 -4.53 -6.21
CA SER A 188 8.82 -4.12 -7.51
C SER A 188 8.29 -2.70 -7.39
N THR A 189 8.71 -1.82 -8.30
CA THR A 189 8.29 -0.41 -8.29
C THR A 189 7.97 0.07 -9.69
N GLN A 190 6.87 0.81 -9.81
CA GLN A 190 6.57 1.59 -11.00
C GLN A 190 7.55 2.77 -11.08
N HIS A 191 8.00 3.12 -12.28
CA HIS A 191 8.95 4.20 -12.50
C HIS A 191 8.71 4.91 -13.84
N ASP A 192 9.30 6.08 -13.99
CA ASP A 192 9.35 6.79 -15.26
C ASP A 192 10.35 6.12 -16.21
N ASP A 193 10.18 6.30 -17.52
CA ASP A 193 11.18 5.94 -18.52
C ASP A 193 12.30 6.99 -18.52
N PHE A 194 13.20 6.92 -17.51
CA PHE A 194 14.22 7.94 -17.22
C PHE A 194 15.53 7.75 -18.03
N ILE A 195 15.73 6.60 -18.67
CA ILE A 195 16.81 6.37 -19.63
C ILE A 195 16.17 6.18 -21.00
N LYS A 196 16.46 7.09 -21.93
CA LYS A 196 15.90 7.05 -23.29
C LYS A 196 16.73 6.16 -24.19
N PRO A 197 16.12 5.39 -25.09
CA PRO A 197 16.85 4.61 -26.09
C PRO A 197 17.61 5.55 -27.07
N ALA A 198 18.74 5.11 -27.59
CA ALA A 198 19.57 5.87 -28.50
C ALA A 198 18.91 6.10 -29.88
N ASN A 199 17.96 5.24 -30.25
CA ASN A 199 17.15 5.32 -31.47
C ASN A 199 15.90 4.43 -31.31
N ASP A 200 15.01 4.41 -32.32
CA ASP A 200 13.74 3.68 -32.29
C ASP A 200 13.87 2.16 -32.53
N SER A 201 15.06 1.59 -32.49
CA SER A 201 15.23 0.13 -32.64
C SER A 201 14.86 -0.62 -31.37
N VAL A 202 14.35 -1.83 -31.52
CA VAL A 202 14.06 -2.76 -30.41
C VAL A 202 15.31 -3.02 -29.56
N GLU A 203 16.48 -3.14 -30.19
CA GLU A 203 17.74 -3.36 -29.49
C GLU A 203 18.12 -2.16 -28.59
N ALA A 204 17.93 -0.93 -29.09
CA ALA A 204 18.20 0.26 -28.29
C ALA A 204 17.22 0.40 -27.11
N GLN A 205 15.94 0.02 -27.30
CA GLN A 205 14.95 -0.01 -26.22
C GLN A 205 15.34 -1.04 -25.15
N LEU A 206 15.68 -2.25 -25.54
CA LEU A 206 16.11 -3.29 -24.59
C LEU A 206 17.33 -2.86 -23.76
N LYS A 207 18.32 -2.21 -24.39
CA LYS A 207 19.49 -1.68 -23.68
C LYS A 207 19.12 -0.57 -22.68
N ALA A 208 18.16 0.29 -23.03
CA ALA A 208 17.67 1.32 -22.12
C ALA A 208 16.92 0.71 -20.94
N ASP A 209 16.08 -0.29 -21.19
CA ASP A 209 15.32 -1.00 -20.14
C ASP A 209 16.27 -1.75 -19.18
N GLU A 210 17.29 -2.45 -19.70
CA GLU A 210 18.33 -3.11 -18.91
C GLU A 210 19.11 -2.10 -18.05
N ALA A 211 19.46 -0.95 -18.61
CA ALA A 211 20.18 0.09 -17.87
C ALA A 211 19.32 0.71 -16.78
N MET A 212 18.01 0.95 -17.02
CA MET A 212 17.07 1.40 -16.00
C MET A 212 16.94 0.37 -14.87
N LEU A 213 16.76 -0.91 -15.21
CA LEU A 213 16.66 -1.99 -14.22
C LEU A 213 17.91 -2.09 -13.37
N ALA A 214 19.09 -2.01 -13.99
CA ALA A 214 20.37 -2.02 -13.27
C ALA A 214 20.48 -0.84 -12.29
N LYS A 215 20.07 0.37 -12.72
CA LYS A 215 20.06 1.56 -11.87
C LYS A 215 19.08 1.45 -10.72
N ILE A 216 17.86 0.98 -10.97
CA ILE A 216 16.87 0.77 -9.90
C ILE A 216 17.39 -0.24 -8.87
N ARG A 217 17.99 -1.35 -9.34
CA ARG A 217 18.58 -2.34 -8.46
C ARG A 217 19.72 -1.75 -7.61
N GLU A 218 20.62 -0.99 -8.22
CA GLU A 218 21.69 -0.30 -7.50
C GLU A 218 21.14 0.61 -6.41
N ASP A 219 20.12 1.42 -6.72
CA ASP A 219 19.51 2.36 -5.78
C ASP A 219 18.72 1.64 -4.66
N VAL A 220 18.05 0.54 -4.96
CA VAL A 220 17.43 -0.30 -3.93
C VAL A 220 18.48 -0.79 -2.94
N LEU A 221 19.62 -1.31 -3.41
CA LEU A 221 20.66 -1.85 -2.55
C LEU A 221 21.43 -0.77 -1.78
N ASN A 222 21.69 0.38 -2.40
CA ASN A 222 22.56 1.43 -1.84
C ASN A 222 21.80 2.58 -1.14
N ILE A 223 20.49 2.73 -1.39
CA ILE A 223 19.68 3.79 -0.80
C ILE A 223 18.54 3.22 0.05
N LEU A 224 17.66 2.39 -0.54
CA LEU A 224 16.49 1.88 0.17
C LEU A 224 16.87 0.98 1.34
N ILE A 225 17.66 -0.08 1.10
CA ILE A 225 18.03 -1.04 2.16
C ILE A 225 18.78 -0.37 3.32
N PRO A 226 19.79 0.51 3.12
CA PRO A 226 20.42 1.24 4.22
C PRO A 226 19.44 2.12 5.01
N ARG A 227 18.49 2.80 4.35
CA ARG A 227 17.48 3.62 5.03
C ARG A 227 16.48 2.79 5.82
N VAL A 228 16.13 1.59 5.34
CA VAL A 228 15.32 0.62 6.09
C VAL A 228 16.06 0.16 7.34
N LYS A 229 17.31 -0.28 7.19
CA LYS A 229 18.14 -0.72 8.33
C LYS A 229 18.33 0.36 9.38
N ALA A 230 18.45 1.62 8.98
CA ALA A 230 18.60 2.75 9.90
C ALA A 230 17.35 3.06 10.74
N GLN A 231 16.19 2.51 10.41
CA GLN A 231 14.92 2.65 11.14
C GLN A 231 14.63 1.47 12.08
N ILE A 232 15.49 0.45 12.09
CA ILE A 232 15.30 -0.75 12.91
C ILE A 232 16.07 -0.57 14.22
N ASP A 233 15.35 -0.46 15.34
CA ASP A 233 15.94 -0.31 16.67
C ASP A 233 16.36 -1.65 17.31
N SER A 234 15.97 -2.79 16.72
CA SER A 234 16.24 -4.11 17.25
C SER A 234 17.48 -4.73 16.65
N ASP A 235 18.52 -4.94 17.49
CA ASP A 235 19.74 -5.67 17.08
C ASP A 235 19.42 -7.10 16.58
N LYS A 236 18.38 -7.74 17.13
CA LYS A 236 17.95 -9.08 16.71
C LYS A 236 17.43 -9.06 15.28
N VAL A 237 16.62 -8.04 14.92
CA VAL A 237 16.09 -7.88 13.57
C VAL A 237 17.20 -7.46 12.61
N LEU A 238 18.10 -6.55 13.03
CA LEU A 238 19.27 -6.17 12.22
C LEU A 238 20.19 -7.36 11.91
N ALA A 239 20.35 -8.29 12.86
CA ALA A 239 21.17 -9.49 12.67
C ALA A 239 20.61 -10.45 11.59
N LEU A 240 19.33 -10.35 11.23
CA LEU A 240 18.73 -11.13 10.14
C LEU A 240 19.25 -10.70 8.74
N PHE A 241 19.78 -9.48 8.62
CA PHE A 241 20.39 -8.97 7.39
C PHE A 241 21.84 -9.45 7.28
N ASN A 242 22.05 -10.47 6.47
CA ASN A 242 23.36 -11.05 6.21
C ASN A 242 23.72 -10.95 4.72
N ASP A 243 24.95 -11.36 4.36
CA ASP A 243 25.45 -11.28 2.99
C ASP A 243 24.81 -12.31 2.02
N GLY A 244 24.02 -13.24 2.55
CA GLY A 244 23.37 -14.30 1.75
C GLY A 244 21.98 -13.94 1.22
N ILE A 245 21.50 -12.71 1.43
CA ILE A 245 20.17 -12.28 0.98
C ILE A 245 20.10 -12.24 -0.55
N LYS A 246 19.07 -12.87 -1.10
CA LYS A 246 18.74 -12.80 -2.52
C LYS A 246 17.86 -11.58 -2.76
N TYR A 247 18.32 -10.62 -3.55
CA TYR A 247 17.55 -9.43 -3.91
C TYR A 247 16.99 -9.56 -5.33
N PHE A 248 15.68 -9.50 -5.46
CA PHE A 248 14.99 -9.42 -6.75
C PHE A 248 14.33 -8.03 -6.86
N VAL A 249 14.72 -7.29 -7.88
CA VAL A 249 14.20 -5.95 -8.16
C VAL A 249 13.59 -5.95 -9.55
N ASN A 250 12.31 -5.53 -9.65
CA ASN A 250 11.51 -5.57 -10.88
C ASN A 250 11.73 -6.89 -11.67
N PRO A 251 11.46 -8.06 -11.09
CA PRO A 251 11.85 -9.36 -11.68
C PRO A 251 11.14 -9.66 -13.01
N THR A 252 10.12 -8.90 -13.38
CA THR A 252 9.45 -9.01 -14.69
C THR A 252 10.23 -8.34 -15.82
N GLY A 253 11.34 -7.63 -15.53
CA GLY A 253 12.28 -7.09 -16.51
C GLY A 253 12.01 -5.65 -16.96
N LYS A 254 11.01 -4.97 -16.37
CA LYS A 254 10.78 -3.55 -16.61
C LYS A 254 10.19 -2.87 -15.37
#